data_4514348b3af427f4086f58de236c9942
#
_entry.id   4514348b3af427f4086f58de236c9942
#
_cell.length_a   1.000
_cell.length_b   1.000
_cell.length_c   1.000
_cell.angle_alpha   90.00
_cell.angle_beta   90.00
_cell.angle_gamma   90.00
#
_symmetry.space_group_name_H-M   'P 1'
#
loop_
_entity.id
_entity.type
_entity.pdbx_description
1 polymer ?
#
loop_
_entity_poly.entity_id
_entity_poly.type
_entity_poly.pdbx_seq_one_letter_code
_entity_poly.pdbx_strand_id
1 'polypeptide(L)'
;MKVKNILISQPIPVDLEKSPYGDVIRKHNVNIEFHKFFKIEGVSAREFRDEKVYINDFTAVIFNSKHAVDHFFRIAKEVRVDVPETMKYFCNSESVAFYLQKYVQFRKRKIFHVDQDVSQMLDLIKKHKTEKYLLPCSNTFNPELTALLDATKIDYKTAVLYRTLPDEMRDVLDLAKYDLIVFFSPQGIKSLFYNWPEFVQGDKLIGAFGATTAQAAAESGLVVNIPAPTISAPSMAMAIDAYISKNCKK
;
A
#
# COMPACT_ATOMS: atom_id res chain seq x y z
N MET A 1 -27.39 8.81 -14.75
CA MET A 1 -26.65 7.66 -15.32
C MET A 1 -26.89 6.45 -14.44
N LYS A 2 -27.18 5.28 -15.00
CA LYS A 2 -27.44 4.06 -14.22
C LYS A 2 -26.13 3.29 -14.06
N VAL A 3 -25.64 3.12 -12.85
CA VAL A 3 -24.47 2.28 -12.57
C VAL A 3 -24.89 0.81 -12.65
N LYS A 4 -24.22 0.03 -13.50
CA LYS A 4 -24.43 -1.42 -13.66
C LYS A 4 -23.15 -2.21 -13.43
N ASN A 5 -22.02 -1.76 -13.94
CA ASN A 5 -20.74 -2.46 -13.88
C ASN A 5 -19.72 -1.61 -13.12
N ILE A 6 -19.13 -2.20 -12.09
CA ILE A 6 -18.19 -1.56 -11.19
C ILE A 6 -16.89 -2.33 -11.21
N LEU A 7 -15.77 -1.66 -11.43
CA LEU A 7 -14.44 -2.23 -11.30
C LEU A 7 -13.79 -1.73 -10.01
N ILE A 8 -13.31 -2.66 -9.19
CA ILE A 8 -12.63 -2.36 -7.93
C ILE A 8 -11.16 -2.76 -8.02
N SER A 9 -10.26 -1.80 -7.79
CA SER A 9 -8.81 -1.99 -7.90
C SER A 9 -8.20 -2.72 -6.68
N GLN A 10 -8.86 -3.78 -6.22
CA GLN A 10 -8.43 -4.64 -5.11
C GLN A 10 -8.63 -6.12 -5.46
N PRO A 11 -7.98 -7.03 -4.70
CA PRO A 11 -8.31 -8.45 -4.79
C PRO A 11 -9.78 -8.70 -4.42
N ILE A 12 -10.35 -9.72 -5.02
CA ILE A 12 -11.69 -10.19 -4.62
C ILE A 12 -11.69 -10.58 -3.12
N PRO A 13 -12.70 -10.21 -2.33
CA PRO A 13 -12.86 -10.68 -0.97
C PRO A 13 -12.94 -12.22 -0.90
N VAL A 14 -12.42 -12.82 0.17
CA VAL A 14 -12.45 -14.27 0.38
C VAL A 14 -13.86 -14.83 0.31
N ASP A 15 -14.83 -14.12 0.85
CA ASP A 15 -16.26 -14.44 0.75
C ASP A 15 -16.98 -13.17 0.26
N LEU A 16 -17.19 -13.10 -1.05
CA LEU A 16 -17.82 -11.93 -1.66
C LEU A 16 -19.29 -11.79 -1.21
N GLU A 17 -20.01 -12.90 -1.07
CA GLU A 17 -21.42 -12.89 -0.74
C GLU A 17 -21.69 -12.33 0.66
N LYS A 18 -20.80 -12.62 1.62
CA LYS A 18 -20.85 -12.08 3.00
C LYS A 18 -20.14 -10.75 3.17
N SER A 19 -19.44 -10.28 2.14
CA SER A 19 -18.80 -8.99 2.18
C SER A 19 -19.81 -7.83 2.04
N PRO A 20 -19.47 -6.61 2.48
CA PRO A 20 -20.31 -5.43 2.22
C PRO A 20 -20.59 -5.18 0.73
N TYR A 21 -19.74 -5.67 -0.16
CA TYR A 21 -19.97 -5.60 -1.62
C TYR A 21 -21.06 -6.57 -2.08
N GLY A 22 -21.19 -7.75 -1.44
CA GLY A 22 -22.29 -8.66 -1.70
C GLY A 22 -23.65 -8.02 -1.43
N ASP A 23 -23.76 -7.18 -0.38
CA ASP A 23 -24.98 -6.43 -0.10
C ASP A 23 -25.28 -5.39 -1.18
N VAL A 24 -24.26 -4.68 -1.69
CA VAL A 24 -24.41 -3.72 -2.80
C VAL A 24 -24.90 -4.42 -4.06
N ILE A 25 -24.31 -5.58 -4.39
CA ILE A 25 -24.71 -6.38 -5.56
C ILE A 25 -26.18 -6.75 -5.47
N ARG A 26 -26.60 -7.34 -4.34
CA ARG A 26 -28.00 -7.77 -4.14
C ARG A 26 -28.99 -6.61 -4.15
N LYS A 27 -28.65 -5.51 -3.47
CA LYS A 27 -29.54 -4.35 -3.31
C LYS A 27 -29.78 -3.59 -4.61
N HIS A 28 -28.75 -3.43 -5.41
CA HIS A 28 -28.78 -2.57 -6.60
C HIS A 28 -28.78 -3.34 -7.92
N ASN A 29 -28.63 -4.66 -7.87
CA ASN A 29 -28.50 -5.51 -9.05
C ASN A 29 -27.39 -5.01 -9.99
N VAL A 30 -26.21 -4.77 -9.42
CA VAL A 30 -24.99 -4.34 -10.12
C VAL A 30 -24.00 -5.50 -10.20
N ASN A 31 -23.12 -5.46 -11.20
CA ASN A 31 -21.97 -6.35 -11.30
C ASN A 31 -20.75 -5.65 -10.72
N ILE A 32 -20.02 -6.32 -9.85
CA ILE A 32 -18.75 -5.83 -9.29
C ILE A 32 -17.64 -6.81 -9.65
N GLU A 33 -16.66 -6.30 -10.39
CA GLU A 33 -15.45 -7.02 -10.73
C GLU A 33 -14.27 -6.48 -9.93
N PHE A 34 -13.40 -7.38 -9.49
CA PHE A 34 -12.23 -7.07 -8.71
C PHE A 34 -10.98 -7.41 -9.50
N HIS A 35 -10.06 -6.47 -9.61
CA HIS A 35 -8.79 -6.71 -10.26
C HIS A 35 -7.65 -5.97 -9.55
N LYS A 36 -6.53 -6.65 -9.30
CA LYS A 36 -5.34 -5.99 -8.76
C LYS A 36 -4.70 -5.16 -9.86
N PHE A 37 -4.53 -3.86 -9.62
CA PHE A 37 -3.94 -2.95 -10.59
C PHE A 37 -2.42 -2.90 -10.54
N PHE A 38 -1.83 -3.46 -9.50
CA PHE A 38 -0.38 -3.53 -9.35
C PHE A 38 0.03 -4.82 -8.64
N LYS A 39 1.25 -5.23 -8.88
CA LYS A 39 1.90 -6.37 -8.26
C LYS A 39 3.12 -5.92 -7.45
N ILE A 40 3.51 -6.75 -6.49
CA ILE A 40 4.72 -6.56 -5.70
C ILE A 40 5.71 -7.64 -6.10
N GLU A 41 6.86 -7.22 -6.62
CA GLU A 41 7.94 -8.10 -7.01
C GLU A 41 9.15 -7.88 -6.10
N GLY A 42 9.71 -8.97 -5.58
CA GLY A 42 10.94 -8.92 -4.79
C GLY A 42 12.15 -8.64 -5.66
N VAL A 43 13.06 -7.80 -5.19
CA VAL A 43 14.39 -7.65 -5.77
C VAL A 43 15.16 -8.96 -5.60
N SER A 44 15.92 -9.39 -6.62
CA SER A 44 16.71 -10.61 -6.57
C SER A 44 17.92 -10.47 -5.63
N ALA A 45 18.43 -11.60 -5.14
CA ALA A 45 19.66 -11.62 -4.33
C ALA A 45 20.88 -11.04 -5.08
N ARG A 46 20.90 -11.15 -6.41
CA ARG A 46 21.95 -10.56 -7.24
C ARG A 46 21.88 -9.04 -7.24
N GLU A 47 20.71 -8.46 -7.55
CA GLU A 47 20.48 -7.01 -7.52
C GLU A 47 20.78 -6.42 -6.13
N PHE A 48 20.35 -7.11 -5.05
CA PHE A 48 20.64 -6.65 -3.70
C PHE A 48 22.13 -6.60 -3.39
N ARG A 49 22.92 -7.59 -3.87
CA ARG A 49 24.38 -7.56 -3.69
C ARG A 49 25.04 -6.43 -4.45
N ASP A 50 24.50 -6.08 -5.62
CA ASP A 50 25.02 -4.96 -6.44
C ASP A 50 24.83 -3.60 -5.73
N GLU A 51 23.84 -3.47 -4.84
CA GLU A 51 23.65 -2.28 -3.98
C GLU A 51 24.73 -2.13 -2.88
N LYS A 52 25.56 -3.15 -2.65
CA LYS A 52 26.60 -3.18 -1.61
C LYS A 52 26.04 -2.83 -0.22
N VAL A 53 24.88 -3.39 0.10
CA VAL A 53 24.25 -3.34 1.42
C VAL A 53 24.48 -4.67 2.13
N TYR A 54 25.12 -4.64 3.29
CA TYR A 54 25.39 -5.83 4.09
C TYR A 54 24.56 -5.77 5.36
N ILE A 55 23.62 -6.70 5.51
CA ILE A 55 22.66 -6.72 6.64
C ILE A 55 23.39 -6.70 8.00
N ASN A 56 24.53 -7.38 8.10
CA ASN A 56 25.31 -7.47 9.34
C ASN A 56 26.04 -6.18 9.74
N ASP A 57 26.08 -5.17 8.86
CA ASP A 57 26.63 -3.86 9.19
C ASP A 57 25.65 -3.00 10.00
N PHE A 58 24.39 -3.44 10.13
CA PHE A 58 23.34 -2.73 10.82
C PHE A 58 22.97 -3.39 12.14
N THR A 59 22.56 -2.57 13.10
CA THR A 59 22.13 -3.02 14.42
C THR A 59 20.63 -2.88 14.63
N ALA A 60 19.97 -2.16 13.71
CA ALA A 60 18.53 -1.90 13.73
C ALA A 60 17.93 -1.88 12.34
N VAL A 61 16.63 -2.22 12.24
CA VAL A 61 15.85 -2.16 11.01
C VAL A 61 14.58 -1.35 11.25
N ILE A 62 14.26 -0.46 10.32
CA ILE A 62 13.01 0.32 10.35
C ILE A 62 12.02 -0.31 9.35
N PHE A 63 10.89 -0.78 9.82
CA PHE A 63 9.83 -1.35 8.99
C PHE A 63 8.63 -0.42 8.88
N ASN A 64 8.30 -0.03 7.66
CA ASN A 64 7.15 0.81 7.32
C ASN A 64 5.95 0.01 6.75
N SER A 65 6.11 -1.28 6.50
CA SER A 65 5.07 -2.14 5.95
C SER A 65 5.35 -3.63 6.21
N LYS A 66 4.30 -4.45 6.12
CA LYS A 66 4.43 -5.92 6.17
C LYS A 66 5.25 -6.47 4.99
N HIS A 67 5.17 -5.83 3.83
CA HIS A 67 5.99 -6.20 2.67
C HIS A 67 7.47 -5.97 2.91
N ALA A 68 7.83 -4.86 3.57
CA ALA A 68 9.21 -4.62 3.97
C ALA A 68 9.74 -5.71 4.92
N VAL A 69 8.91 -6.19 5.86
CA VAL A 69 9.25 -7.32 6.73
C VAL A 69 9.47 -8.59 5.92
N ASP A 70 8.49 -9.00 5.09
CA ASP A 70 8.59 -10.23 4.30
C ASP A 70 9.83 -10.23 3.39
N HIS A 71 10.07 -9.12 2.69
CA HIS A 71 11.18 -9.02 1.74
C HIS A 71 12.55 -8.90 2.43
N PHE A 72 12.63 -8.32 3.61
CA PHE A 72 13.86 -8.30 4.41
C PHE A 72 14.29 -9.72 4.79
N PHE A 73 13.40 -10.51 5.38
CA PHE A 73 13.73 -11.88 5.78
C PHE A 73 13.91 -12.82 4.56
N ARG A 74 13.18 -12.59 3.47
CA ARG A 74 13.40 -13.30 2.21
C ARG A 74 14.81 -13.06 1.70
N ILE A 75 15.23 -11.79 1.58
CA ILE A 75 16.56 -11.44 1.07
C ILE A 75 17.66 -11.95 2.00
N ALA A 76 17.54 -11.81 3.33
CA ALA A 76 18.49 -12.36 4.29
C ALA A 76 18.73 -13.85 4.05
N LYS A 77 17.65 -14.63 3.89
CA LYS A 77 17.72 -16.06 3.56
C LYS A 77 18.37 -16.33 2.22
N GLU A 78 18.04 -15.59 1.16
CA GLU A 78 18.58 -15.78 -0.20
C GLU A 78 20.08 -15.44 -0.28
N VAL A 79 20.53 -14.42 0.47
CA VAL A 79 21.96 -14.09 0.57
C VAL A 79 22.71 -14.89 1.62
N ARG A 80 22.02 -15.81 2.33
CA ARG A 80 22.54 -16.68 3.37
C ARG A 80 23.15 -15.92 4.56
N VAL A 81 22.46 -14.89 5.00
CA VAL A 81 22.84 -14.11 6.19
C VAL A 81 21.87 -14.42 7.31
N ASP A 82 22.42 -14.86 8.44
CA ASP A 82 21.65 -14.99 9.68
C ASP A 82 21.50 -13.60 10.31
N VAL A 83 20.24 -13.18 10.50
CA VAL A 83 19.93 -11.89 11.13
C VAL A 83 20.31 -11.99 12.61
N PRO A 84 21.20 -11.11 13.13
CA PRO A 84 21.66 -11.20 14.50
C PRO A 84 20.50 -11.16 15.52
N GLU A 85 20.56 -12.01 16.56
CA GLU A 85 19.57 -11.95 17.63
C GLU A 85 19.55 -10.61 18.38
N THR A 86 20.63 -9.84 18.29
CA THR A 86 20.74 -8.50 18.88
C THR A 86 20.04 -7.42 18.08
N MET A 87 19.64 -7.71 16.83
CA MET A 87 18.96 -6.77 15.94
C MET A 87 17.72 -6.15 16.60
N LYS A 88 17.60 -4.84 16.51
CA LYS A 88 16.42 -4.09 16.96
C LYS A 88 15.51 -3.77 15.79
N TYR A 89 14.22 -3.65 16.05
CA TYR A 89 13.21 -3.42 15.01
C TYR A 89 12.32 -2.24 15.41
N PHE A 90 12.17 -1.29 14.50
CA PHE A 90 11.37 -0.08 14.65
C PHE A 90 10.25 -0.14 13.64
N CYS A 91 9.02 -0.26 14.08
CA CYS A 91 7.85 -0.47 13.23
C CYS A 91 6.96 0.78 13.25
N ASN A 92 6.48 1.19 12.07
CA ASN A 92 5.62 2.36 11.94
C ASN A 92 4.20 2.14 12.50
N SER A 93 3.86 0.92 12.90
CA SER A 93 2.57 0.60 13.53
C SER A 93 2.65 -0.68 14.35
N GLU A 94 1.72 -0.82 15.30
CA GLU A 94 1.56 -2.04 16.07
C GLU A 94 1.28 -3.25 15.16
N SER A 95 0.49 -3.07 14.09
CA SER A 95 0.17 -4.16 13.16
C SER A 95 1.39 -4.70 12.41
N VAL A 96 2.39 -3.86 12.12
CA VAL A 96 3.67 -4.28 11.54
C VAL A 96 4.54 -4.97 12.59
N ALA A 97 4.58 -4.45 13.81
CA ALA A 97 5.30 -5.06 14.92
C ALA A 97 4.74 -6.45 15.28
N PHE A 98 3.42 -6.59 15.26
CA PHE A 98 2.77 -7.89 15.44
C PHE A 98 3.09 -8.86 14.30
N TYR A 99 3.06 -8.38 13.05
CA TYR A 99 3.38 -9.20 11.88
C TYR A 99 4.83 -9.69 11.87
N LEU A 100 5.76 -8.91 12.42
CA LEU A 100 7.16 -9.28 12.55
C LEU A 100 7.37 -10.56 13.38
N GLN A 101 6.44 -10.92 14.27
CA GLN A 101 6.49 -12.15 15.06
C GLN A 101 6.46 -13.43 14.21
N LYS A 102 6.08 -13.34 12.94
CA LYS A 102 6.21 -14.44 11.98
C LYS A 102 7.67 -14.88 11.77
N TYR A 103 8.62 -13.97 12.00
CA TYR A 103 10.03 -14.18 11.71
C TYR A 103 10.92 -14.16 12.96
N VAL A 104 10.55 -13.39 13.97
CA VAL A 104 11.35 -13.23 15.19
C VAL A 104 10.48 -13.35 16.44
N GLN A 105 11.07 -13.88 17.51
CA GLN A 105 10.39 -13.92 18.78
C GLN A 105 10.19 -12.50 19.34
N PHE A 106 8.97 -12.19 19.75
CA PHE A 106 8.66 -10.89 20.34
C PHE A 106 9.42 -10.67 21.64
N ARG A 107 10.17 -9.57 21.71
CA ARG A 107 10.87 -9.12 22.92
C ARG A 107 10.74 -7.60 23.04
N LYS A 108 10.08 -7.10 24.10
CA LYS A 108 9.84 -5.66 24.34
C LYS A 108 11.10 -4.78 24.22
N ARG A 109 12.29 -5.33 24.46
CA ARG A 109 13.57 -4.60 24.37
C ARG A 109 14.11 -4.48 22.95
N LYS A 110 13.50 -5.16 21.98
CA LYS A 110 14.01 -5.25 20.59
C LYS A 110 13.01 -4.79 19.55
N ILE A 111 11.72 -4.84 19.84
CA ILE A 111 10.65 -4.47 18.91
C ILE A 111 9.92 -3.26 19.47
N PHE A 112 10.00 -2.17 18.75
CA PHE A 112 9.40 -0.88 19.06
C PHE A 112 8.41 -0.51 17.98
N HIS A 113 7.33 0.18 18.32
CA HIS A 113 6.37 0.68 17.33
C HIS A 113 5.81 2.04 17.74
N VAL A 114 5.25 2.72 16.75
CA VAL A 114 4.51 3.97 16.86
C VAL A 114 3.17 3.84 16.12
N ASP A 115 2.30 4.84 16.19
CA ASP A 115 0.98 4.82 15.54
C ASP A 115 0.98 5.59 14.21
N GLN A 116 1.80 5.14 13.25
CA GLN A 116 1.94 5.73 11.91
C GLN A 116 2.33 7.21 11.88
N ASP A 117 2.86 7.71 12.97
CA ASP A 117 3.34 9.08 13.11
C ASP A 117 4.85 9.11 12.90
N VAL A 118 5.28 9.81 11.85
CA VAL A 118 6.69 9.93 11.47
C VAL A 118 7.49 10.69 12.53
N SER A 119 6.89 11.68 13.20
CA SER A 119 7.54 12.45 14.27
C SER A 119 7.81 11.56 15.49
N GLN A 120 6.83 10.74 15.88
CA GLN A 120 7.02 9.76 16.97
C GLN A 120 8.11 8.72 16.60
N MET A 121 8.14 8.28 15.34
CA MET A 121 9.20 7.39 14.86
C MET A 121 10.57 8.05 15.00
N LEU A 122 10.69 9.31 14.59
CA LEU A 122 11.94 10.04 14.70
C LEU A 122 12.39 10.20 16.16
N ASP A 123 11.48 10.53 17.07
CA ASP A 123 11.80 10.66 18.50
C ASP A 123 12.21 9.33 19.13
N LEU A 124 11.61 8.24 18.68
CA LEU A 124 11.99 6.89 19.09
C LEU A 124 13.41 6.54 18.59
N ILE A 125 13.72 6.84 17.32
CA ILE A 125 15.04 6.63 16.73
C ILE A 125 16.10 7.48 17.44
N LYS A 126 15.81 8.74 17.77
CA LYS A 126 16.74 9.62 18.53
C LYS A 126 17.11 9.06 19.90
N LYS A 127 16.20 8.35 20.57
CA LYS A 127 16.51 7.66 21.85
C LYS A 127 17.49 6.50 21.66
N HIS A 128 17.64 6.01 20.43
CA HIS A 128 18.51 4.91 20.04
C HIS A 128 19.56 5.34 19.01
N LYS A 129 20.03 6.58 19.08
CA LYS A 129 20.94 7.24 18.10
C LYS A 129 22.28 6.52 17.84
N THR A 130 22.64 5.56 18.68
CA THR A 130 23.87 4.76 18.53
C THR A 130 23.70 3.57 17.61
N GLU A 131 22.46 3.27 17.21
CA GLU A 131 22.18 2.18 16.28
C GLU A 131 22.49 2.62 14.84
N LYS A 132 22.86 1.65 14.02
CA LYS A 132 22.96 1.78 12.56
C LYS A 132 21.71 1.18 11.94
N TYR A 133 20.97 2.00 11.24
CA TYR A 133 19.64 1.65 10.75
C TYR A 133 19.65 1.20 9.29
N LEU A 134 19.03 0.06 9.01
CA LEU A 134 18.61 -0.31 7.65
C LEU A 134 17.13 0.02 7.49
N LEU A 135 16.78 0.69 6.39
CA LEU A 135 15.40 0.99 6.00
C LEU A 135 15.03 0.19 4.74
N PRO A 136 14.51 -1.04 4.88
CA PRO A 136 13.94 -1.78 3.77
C PRO A 136 12.73 -1.04 3.20
N CYS A 137 12.73 -0.79 1.89
CA CYS A 137 11.68 -0.01 1.24
C CYS A 137 11.32 -0.58 -0.14
N SER A 138 10.28 -0.02 -0.73
CA SER A 138 9.95 -0.24 -2.14
C SER A 138 10.59 0.86 -3.02
N ASN A 139 10.55 0.65 -4.32
CA ASN A 139 10.94 1.68 -5.31
C ASN A 139 10.06 2.95 -5.26
N THR A 140 8.93 2.90 -4.57
CA THR A 140 7.94 4.00 -4.47
C THR A 140 7.66 4.40 -3.02
N PHE A 141 8.66 4.33 -2.13
CA PHE A 141 8.47 4.71 -0.73
C PHE A 141 8.33 6.24 -0.55
N ASN A 142 7.64 6.65 0.53
CA ASN A 142 7.52 8.04 0.90
C ASN A 142 8.86 8.54 1.51
N PRO A 143 9.48 9.60 0.97
CA PRO A 143 10.77 10.11 1.44
C PRO A 143 10.67 10.93 2.74
N GLU A 144 9.51 11.14 3.32
CA GLU A 144 9.31 11.97 4.51
C GLU A 144 10.20 11.55 5.68
N LEU A 145 10.23 10.24 5.98
CA LEU A 145 11.08 9.72 7.06
C LEU A 145 12.57 9.92 6.76
N THR A 146 13.01 9.66 5.53
CA THR A 146 14.42 9.81 5.16
C THR A 146 14.87 11.27 5.21
N ALA A 147 14.01 12.21 4.79
CA ALA A 147 14.30 13.64 4.91
C ALA A 147 14.51 14.08 6.38
N LEU A 148 13.71 13.53 7.31
CA LEU A 148 13.88 13.79 8.74
C LEU A 148 15.11 13.09 9.33
N LEU A 149 15.45 11.88 8.89
CA LEU A 149 16.66 11.18 9.31
C LEU A 149 17.91 11.93 8.84
N ASP A 150 17.94 12.43 7.60
CA ASP A 150 19.01 13.25 7.05
C ASP A 150 19.24 14.53 7.90
N ALA A 151 18.15 15.20 8.28
CA ALA A 151 18.22 16.40 9.11
C ALA A 151 18.79 16.16 10.51
N THR A 152 18.71 14.92 11.02
CA THR A 152 19.12 14.55 12.38
C THR A 152 20.49 13.85 12.46
N LYS A 153 21.14 13.63 11.34
CA LYS A 153 22.43 12.92 11.25
C LYS A 153 22.42 11.51 11.87
N ILE A 154 21.31 10.83 11.77
CA ILE A 154 21.19 9.41 12.14
C ILE A 154 21.92 8.57 11.08
N ASP A 155 22.69 7.57 11.54
CA ASP A 155 23.36 6.63 10.63
C ASP A 155 22.35 5.62 10.10
N TYR A 156 21.93 5.80 8.84
CA TYR A 156 20.98 4.91 8.19
C TYR A 156 21.33 4.67 6.72
N LYS A 157 20.81 3.57 6.18
CA LYS A 157 20.85 3.27 4.75
C LYS A 157 19.51 2.70 4.30
N THR A 158 19.03 3.14 3.14
CA THR A 158 17.88 2.55 2.48
C THR A 158 18.30 1.33 1.67
N ALA A 159 17.42 0.35 1.54
CA ALA A 159 17.58 -0.77 0.62
C ALA A 159 16.25 -1.06 -0.07
N VAL A 160 16.24 -1.01 -1.40
CA VAL A 160 15.07 -1.36 -2.19
C VAL A 160 14.98 -2.89 -2.27
N LEU A 161 14.10 -3.50 -1.48
CA LEU A 161 13.95 -4.96 -1.41
C LEU A 161 12.79 -5.50 -2.25
N TYR A 162 11.91 -4.65 -2.70
CA TYR A 162 10.77 -4.99 -3.56
C TYR A 162 10.34 -3.80 -4.41
N ARG A 163 9.63 -4.10 -5.49
CA ARG A 163 9.07 -3.09 -6.39
C ARG A 163 7.57 -3.22 -6.43
N THR A 164 6.89 -2.10 -6.40
CA THR A 164 5.47 -2.01 -6.75
C THR A 164 5.40 -1.63 -8.22
N LEU A 165 4.94 -2.55 -9.05
CA LEU A 165 4.88 -2.41 -10.50
C LEU A 165 3.42 -2.46 -10.95
N PRO A 166 3.02 -1.70 -11.99
CA PRO A 166 1.72 -1.88 -12.62
C PRO A 166 1.55 -3.34 -13.06
N ASP A 167 0.33 -3.84 -12.95
CA ASP A 167 -0.01 -5.12 -13.56
C ASP A 167 -0.40 -4.90 -15.03
N GLU A 168 -0.14 -5.89 -15.89
CA GLU A 168 -0.53 -5.84 -17.30
C GLU A 168 -2.01 -6.17 -17.42
N MET A 169 -2.83 -5.17 -17.81
CA MET A 169 -4.29 -5.30 -17.76
C MET A 169 -4.98 -5.08 -19.11
N ARG A 170 -4.28 -4.56 -20.12
CA ARG A 170 -4.90 -4.20 -21.42
C ARG A 170 -5.61 -5.37 -22.10
N ASP A 171 -5.04 -6.57 -22.02
CA ASP A 171 -5.58 -7.76 -22.67
C ASP A 171 -6.64 -8.47 -21.81
N VAL A 172 -6.78 -8.06 -20.54
CA VAL A 172 -7.67 -8.71 -19.56
C VAL A 172 -8.91 -7.87 -19.28
N LEU A 173 -8.76 -6.55 -19.24
CA LEU A 173 -9.82 -5.62 -18.89
C LEU A 173 -10.20 -4.71 -20.06
N ASP A 174 -11.50 -4.66 -20.33
CA ASP A 174 -12.09 -3.66 -21.21
C ASP A 174 -12.75 -2.56 -20.35
N LEU A 175 -12.06 -1.42 -20.21
CA LEU A 175 -12.58 -0.30 -19.41
C LEU A 175 -13.90 0.28 -19.92
N ALA A 176 -14.26 0.06 -21.19
CA ALA A 176 -15.51 0.57 -21.76
C ALA A 176 -16.75 -0.05 -21.08
N LYS A 177 -16.60 -1.25 -20.51
CA LYS A 177 -17.70 -1.98 -19.83
C LYS A 177 -18.12 -1.36 -18.50
N TYR A 178 -17.21 -0.60 -17.83
CA TYR A 178 -17.44 -0.16 -16.46
C TYR A 178 -18.00 1.27 -16.42
N ASP A 179 -19.01 1.46 -15.60
CA ASP A 179 -19.62 2.76 -15.31
C ASP A 179 -18.90 3.46 -14.16
N LEU A 180 -18.31 2.66 -13.24
CA LEU A 180 -17.58 3.14 -12.06
C LEU A 180 -16.27 2.36 -11.92
N ILE A 181 -15.17 3.10 -11.73
CA ILE A 181 -13.85 2.53 -11.38
C ILE A 181 -13.45 3.05 -10.00
N VAL A 182 -13.05 2.15 -9.11
CA VAL A 182 -12.75 2.46 -7.71
C VAL A 182 -11.29 2.19 -7.38
N PHE A 183 -10.61 3.20 -6.85
CA PHE A 183 -9.21 3.13 -6.45
C PHE A 183 -9.04 3.19 -4.93
N PHE A 184 -8.07 2.42 -4.41
CA PHE A 184 -7.72 2.34 -2.99
C PHE A 184 -6.30 2.84 -2.69
N SER A 185 -5.56 3.21 -3.71
CA SER A 185 -4.21 3.75 -3.55
C SER A 185 -3.79 4.57 -4.77
N PRO A 186 -2.84 5.51 -4.61
CA PRO A 186 -2.23 6.23 -5.73
C PRO A 186 -1.62 5.30 -6.78
N GLN A 187 -1.13 4.12 -6.38
CA GLN A 187 -0.55 3.14 -7.30
C GLN A 187 -1.59 2.55 -8.27
N GLY A 188 -2.84 2.38 -7.82
CA GLY A 188 -3.93 1.96 -8.69
C GLY A 188 -4.17 2.96 -9.82
N ILE A 189 -4.11 4.26 -9.53
CA ILE A 189 -4.28 5.34 -10.53
C ILE A 189 -3.08 5.36 -11.49
N LYS A 190 -1.85 5.26 -10.98
CA LYS A 190 -0.64 5.16 -11.82
C LYS A 190 -0.72 3.95 -12.75
N SER A 191 -1.23 2.82 -12.26
CA SER A 191 -1.41 1.61 -13.07
C SER A 191 -2.49 1.77 -14.13
N LEU A 192 -3.56 2.53 -13.87
CA LEU A 192 -4.54 2.88 -14.89
C LEU A 192 -3.85 3.57 -16.07
N PHE A 193 -3.12 4.66 -15.83
CA PHE A 193 -2.47 5.44 -16.88
C PHE A 193 -1.24 4.73 -17.50
N TYR A 194 -0.63 3.79 -16.80
CA TYR A 194 0.38 2.92 -17.39
C TYR A 194 -0.22 2.02 -18.47
N ASN A 195 -1.38 1.42 -18.18
CA ASN A 195 -2.06 0.53 -19.11
C ASN A 195 -2.84 1.29 -20.19
N TRP A 196 -3.44 2.43 -19.85
CA TRP A 196 -4.23 3.27 -20.75
C TRP A 196 -3.78 4.74 -20.66
N PRO A 197 -2.61 5.11 -21.26
CA PRO A 197 -2.11 6.48 -21.25
C PRO A 197 -3.11 7.49 -21.84
N GLU A 198 -3.95 7.01 -22.76
CA GLU A 198 -5.01 7.76 -23.44
C GLU A 198 -6.34 7.82 -22.67
N PHE A 199 -6.39 7.26 -21.46
CA PHE A 199 -7.63 7.20 -20.70
C PHE A 199 -8.21 8.59 -20.43
N VAL A 200 -9.45 8.78 -20.84
CA VAL A 200 -10.26 9.95 -20.53
C VAL A 200 -11.47 9.48 -19.73
N GLN A 201 -11.72 10.12 -18.60
CA GLN A 201 -12.81 9.73 -17.70
C GLN A 201 -14.17 9.78 -18.40
N GLY A 202 -14.47 10.84 -19.17
CA GLY A 202 -15.76 11.03 -19.81
C GLY A 202 -16.90 10.97 -18.78
N ASP A 203 -17.92 10.16 -19.08
CA ASP A 203 -19.06 9.94 -18.19
C ASP A 203 -18.82 8.90 -17.09
N LYS A 204 -17.65 8.29 -17.05
CA LYS A 204 -17.33 7.28 -16.02
C LYS A 204 -17.19 7.91 -14.65
N LEU A 205 -17.70 7.22 -13.65
CA LEU A 205 -17.56 7.60 -12.27
C LEU A 205 -16.22 7.08 -11.70
N ILE A 206 -15.60 7.89 -10.86
CA ILE A 206 -14.40 7.51 -10.15
C ILE A 206 -14.68 7.51 -8.64
N GLY A 207 -14.40 6.36 -8.01
CA GLY A 207 -14.37 6.23 -6.56
C GLY A 207 -12.94 6.25 -6.05
N ALA A 208 -12.67 6.95 -4.94
CA ALA A 208 -11.35 6.98 -4.32
C ALA A 208 -11.47 6.79 -2.80
N PHE A 209 -10.70 5.84 -2.29
CA PHE A 209 -10.62 5.58 -0.84
C PHE A 209 -9.35 6.20 -0.26
N GLY A 210 -9.52 7.13 0.68
CA GLY A 210 -8.44 7.86 1.34
C GLY A 210 -8.03 9.15 0.63
N ALA A 211 -7.60 10.13 1.43
CA ALA A 211 -7.23 11.46 0.94
C ALA A 211 -6.08 11.43 -0.09
N THR A 212 -5.06 10.59 0.14
CA THR A 212 -3.91 10.45 -0.76
C THR A 212 -4.31 9.88 -2.12
N THR A 213 -5.28 8.96 -2.16
CA THR A 213 -5.82 8.40 -3.40
C THR A 213 -6.65 9.46 -4.15
N ALA A 214 -7.48 10.21 -3.43
CA ALA A 214 -8.27 11.30 -4.02
C ALA A 214 -7.38 12.40 -4.59
N GLN A 215 -6.31 12.75 -3.89
CA GLN A 215 -5.31 13.71 -4.36
C GLN A 215 -4.62 13.23 -5.63
N ALA A 216 -4.14 11.98 -5.66
CA ALA A 216 -3.50 11.40 -6.84
C ALA A 216 -4.45 11.33 -8.05
N ALA A 217 -5.74 11.08 -7.82
CA ALA A 217 -6.76 11.15 -8.86
C ALA A 217 -6.86 12.57 -9.45
N ALA A 218 -6.98 13.58 -8.59
CA ALA A 218 -7.06 14.99 -9.02
C ALA A 218 -5.79 15.44 -9.77
N GLU A 219 -4.60 15.07 -9.29
CA GLU A 219 -3.31 15.35 -9.94
C GLU A 219 -3.21 14.68 -11.33
N SER A 220 -3.93 13.58 -11.53
CA SER A 220 -4.02 12.86 -12.80
C SER A 220 -5.17 13.35 -13.69
N GLY A 221 -5.85 14.44 -13.33
CA GLY A 221 -6.97 15.01 -14.09
C GLY A 221 -8.30 14.26 -13.92
N LEU A 222 -8.44 13.38 -12.95
CA LEU A 222 -9.67 12.67 -12.65
C LEU A 222 -10.54 13.41 -11.64
N VAL A 223 -11.84 13.40 -11.87
CA VAL A 223 -12.85 13.94 -10.93
C VAL A 223 -13.35 12.80 -10.06
N VAL A 224 -13.11 12.87 -8.76
CA VAL A 224 -13.61 11.87 -7.80
C VAL A 224 -15.08 12.12 -7.50
N ASN A 225 -15.94 11.22 -7.96
CA ASN A 225 -17.41 11.30 -7.78
C ASN A 225 -17.85 10.64 -6.46
N ILE A 226 -17.12 9.63 -6.00
CA ILE A 226 -17.44 8.83 -4.80
C ILE A 226 -16.23 8.81 -3.88
N PRO A 227 -16.04 9.84 -3.05
CA PRO A 227 -14.97 9.85 -2.03
C PRO A 227 -15.35 8.98 -0.83
N ALA A 228 -14.38 8.24 -0.28
CA ALA A 228 -14.48 7.51 0.99
C ALA A 228 -13.09 7.51 1.68
N PRO A 229 -13.01 7.35 3.01
CA PRO A 229 -14.13 7.34 3.96
C PRO A 229 -14.72 8.73 4.17
N THR A 230 -16.00 8.77 4.52
CA THR A 230 -16.68 9.97 5.00
C THR A 230 -17.40 9.64 6.33
N ILE A 231 -17.87 10.65 7.05
CA ILE A 231 -18.63 10.45 8.30
C ILE A 231 -19.85 9.56 8.07
N SER A 232 -20.56 9.74 6.96
CA SER A 232 -21.76 8.96 6.61
C SER A 232 -21.47 7.66 5.89
N ALA A 233 -20.26 7.48 5.33
CA ALA A 233 -19.85 6.28 4.58
C ALA A 233 -18.40 5.93 4.91
N PRO A 234 -18.12 5.26 6.04
CA PRO A 234 -16.77 4.93 6.50
C PRO A 234 -16.10 3.83 5.63
N SER A 235 -16.84 3.16 4.77
CA SER A 235 -16.31 2.19 3.82
C SER A 235 -16.67 2.54 2.38
N MET A 236 -15.88 2.07 1.41
CA MET A 236 -16.18 2.28 0.00
C MET A 236 -17.48 1.61 -0.43
N ALA A 237 -17.80 0.43 0.10
CA ALA A 237 -19.08 -0.25 -0.19
C ALA A 237 -20.26 0.61 0.25
N MET A 238 -20.22 1.23 1.45
CA MET A 238 -21.25 2.15 1.91
C MET A 238 -21.34 3.41 1.06
N ALA A 239 -20.19 3.93 0.59
CA ALA A 239 -20.17 5.10 -0.29
C ALA A 239 -20.82 4.81 -1.65
N ILE A 240 -20.54 3.64 -2.22
CA ILE A 240 -21.17 3.16 -3.45
C ILE A 240 -22.67 2.97 -3.26
N ASP A 241 -23.09 2.31 -2.18
CA ASP A 241 -24.49 2.10 -1.82
C ASP A 241 -25.24 3.44 -1.73
N ALA A 242 -24.70 4.39 -0.98
CA ALA A 242 -25.29 5.71 -0.81
C ALA A 242 -25.39 6.47 -2.15
N TYR A 243 -24.34 6.42 -2.96
CA TYR A 243 -24.33 7.10 -4.26
C TYR A 243 -25.40 6.54 -5.21
N ILE A 244 -25.48 5.22 -5.36
CA ILE A 244 -26.46 4.57 -6.25
C ILE A 244 -27.89 4.83 -5.73
N SER A 245 -28.12 4.72 -4.41
CA SER A 245 -29.43 4.97 -3.81
C SER A 245 -29.92 6.40 -4.04
N LYS A 246 -29.01 7.39 -4.04
CA LYS A 246 -29.34 8.81 -4.23
C LYS A 246 -29.53 9.19 -5.70
N ASN A 247 -28.66 8.67 -6.60
CA ASN A 247 -28.54 9.19 -7.95
C ASN A 247 -29.15 8.28 -9.02
N CYS A 248 -29.45 7.02 -8.68
CA CYS A 248 -29.99 6.04 -9.62
C CYS A 248 -31.40 5.59 -9.22
N LYS A 249 -32.25 6.49 -8.69
CA LYS A 249 -33.67 6.19 -8.47
C LYS A 249 -34.30 5.77 -9.79
N LYS A 250 -35.09 4.68 -9.72
CA LYS A 250 -35.82 4.08 -10.84
C LYS A 250 -36.74 5.07 -11.52
#